data_040f1f2a3ecfc1b50e87afcf18bb9ea1
#
_entry.id   040f1f2a3ecfc1b50e87afcf18bb9ea1
#
_cell.length_a   1.000
_cell.length_b   1.000
_cell.length_c   1.000
_cell.angle_alpha   90.00
_cell.angle_beta   90.00
_cell.angle_gamma   90.00
#
_symmetry.space_group_name_H-M   'P 1'
#
loop_
_entity.id
_entity.type
_entity.pdbx_description
1 polymer ?
#
loop_
_entity_poly.entity_id
_entity_poly.type
_entity_poly.pdbx_seq_one_letter_code
_entity_poly.pdbx_strand_id
1 'polypeptide(L)'
;LGDVYKRQGLYNNYYFFCKSIPLSGIFIHLNLYNIMKRTIKTIFLALCYSAVTNGQTSTPIHLPAIFSDHMVLQQKSTVSIWGWGEASTTVKLVGSWMPNDTISTSVDDCGRWRTKIPTCGHGGPYTLQIFTDNRKENKIILKDILLGEVWLCSGQSNMEWSPNNGIHNRQEEINNANHPHIRFFSLSKQGSKSPQEDCYAQWEQCTPEIMQKRSAIAYFFGKRLQQKLNVPIGLIVSAWGGTPAEVWTPRDTVINNKVIAEAVINKPYPWWPVTPGVLYNSMIHPLMPYDIAGAIWYQGESNRDNPSSYNLLMEKMIASWRKGFGKNFPFYMVQIAPYNYHSTNNGPALIREAQEQVAHRVDNVGLITTTDIGDPDNIHPAQKAEAGFRLANLVLGRTYKALKKGYETPFFTQMTIEKGKAILSFSHTEKKLVCPDKKIRGVTIAGNDGNFVPANARIK
;
A
#
# COMPACT_ATOMS: atom_id res chain seq x y z
N LEU A 1 1.24 31.06 6.55
CA LEU A 1 1.17 29.63 6.88
C LEU A 1 0.97 29.46 8.40
N GLY A 2 -0.11 29.89 8.89
CA GLY A 2 -0.56 29.71 10.26
C GLY A 2 -2.05 29.98 10.29
N ASP A 3 -2.83 28.91 10.48
CA ASP A 3 -4.23 28.97 10.94
C ASP A 3 -5.05 27.78 10.39
N VAL A 4 -4.71 26.55 10.81
CA VAL A 4 -5.64 25.39 10.65
C VAL A 4 -5.54 24.37 11.80
N TYR A 5 -4.81 24.62 12.89
CA TYR A 5 -4.74 23.66 14.00
C TYR A 5 -5.19 24.27 15.35
N LYS A 6 -6.52 24.52 15.47
CA LYS A 6 -7.16 24.64 16.79
C LYS A 6 -8.57 24.07 16.71
N ARG A 7 -8.71 22.76 16.89
CA ARG A 7 -9.93 22.08 17.41
C ARG A 7 -9.66 20.58 17.56
N GLN A 8 -9.01 20.19 18.63
CA GLN A 8 -9.17 18.88 19.26
C GLN A 8 -8.68 19.00 20.71
N GLY A 9 -9.59 19.15 21.59
CA GLY A 9 -9.40 19.06 23.02
C GLY A 9 -10.78 18.97 23.66
N LEU A 10 -11.11 17.79 24.16
CA LEU A 10 -12.01 17.56 25.27
C LEU A 10 -12.52 16.10 25.24
N TYR A 11 -11.80 15.22 25.88
CA TYR A 11 -12.39 14.02 26.48
C TYR A 11 -11.98 13.98 27.93
N ASN A 12 -13.00 14.21 28.78
CA ASN A 12 -12.91 14.20 30.22
C ASN A 12 -12.84 12.77 30.77
N ASN A 13 -11.80 12.52 31.56
CA ASN A 13 -11.70 11.37 32.47
C ASN A 13 -12.67 11.55 33.64
N TYR A 14 -13.60 10.63 33.83
CA TYR A 14 -14.34 10.48 35.05
C TYR A 14 -13.69 9.41 35.93
N TYR A 15 -13.03 9.85 37.00
CA TYR A 15 -12.67 9.00 38.13
C TYR A 15 -13.78 9.07 39.17
N PHE A 16 -14.39 7.95 39.51
CA PHE A 16 -15.27 7.84 40.68
C PHE A 16 -14.45 7.55 41.92
N PHE A 17 -14.41 8.51 42.86
CA PHE A 17 -13.95 8.30 44.23
C PHE A 17 -15.13 7.81 45.10
N CYS A 18 -15.02 6.59 45.65
CA CYS A 18 -15.91 6.14 46.72
C CYS A 18 -15.35 6.62 48.06
N LYS A 19 -16.04 7.54 48.71
CA LYS A 19 -15.81 7.89 50.12
C LYS A 19 -16.68 7.04 51.02
N SER A 20 -16.09 6.36 51.97
CA SER A 20 -16.68 5.60 53.05
C SER A 20 -17.30 6.52 54.08
N ILE A 21 -18.54 6.24 54.54
CA ILE A 21 -19.21 6.85 55.69
C ILE A 21 -19.43 5.77 56.76
N PRO A 22 -19.17 6.03 58.06
CA PRO A 22 -19.19 5.03 59.10
C PRO A 22 -20.59 4.78 59.68
N LEU A 23 -20.78 3.51 60.07
CA LEU A 23 -21.97 3.03 60.77
C LEU A 23 -21.98 3.46 62.23
N SER A 24 -23.06 4.10 62.65
CA SER A 24 -23.51 4.03 64.08
C SER A 24 -25.03 4.27 64.19
N GLY A 25 -25.72 3.32 64.75
CA GLY A 25 -26.94 3.56 65.58
C GLY A 25 -28.27 3.05 65.08
N ILE A 26 -28.74 2.06 65.77
CA ILE A 26 -30.11 1.88 66.34
C ILE A 26 -30.99 0.80 65.67
N PHE A 27 -31.21 -0.20 66.52
CA PHE A 27 -32.27 -1.20 66.48
C PHE A 27 -33.68 -0.55 66.48
N ILE A 28 -34.55 -1.05 65.56
CA ILE A 28 -36.01 -1.34 65.80
C ILE A 28 -36.62 -1.70 64.41
N HIS A 29 -37.39 -2.79 64.33
CA HIS A 29 -38.25 -3.33 63.29
C HIS A 29 -37.71 -4.55 62.46
N LEU A 30 -37.66 -5.66 63.15
CA LEU A 30 -37.30 -6.97 62.55
C LEU A 30 -38.47 -7.69 61.82
N ASN A 31 -39.68 -7.18 61.76
CA ASN A 31 -40.78 -7.92 61.07
C ASN A 31 -41.27 -7.33 59.75
N LEU A 32 -41.09 -6.08 59.48
CA LEU A 32 -41.38 -5.49 58.14
C LEU A 32 -40.27 -5.72 57.15
N TYR A 33 -39.07 -5.90 57.64
CA TYR A 33 -37.86 -6.08 56.77
C TYR A 33 -37.83 -7.43 56.03
N ASN A 34 -38.37 -8.51 56.58
CA ASN A 34 -38.41 -9.83 55.98
C ASN A 34 -39.51 -9.96 54.89
N ILE A 35 -40.63 -9.24 55.03
CA ILE A 35 -41.67 -9.18 54.00
C ILE A 35 -41.21 -8.31 52.84
N MET A 36 -40.62 -7.16 53.08
CA MET A 36 -40.02 -6.30 52.05
C MET A 36 -38.87 -6.99 51.31
N LYS A 37 -37.98 -7.73 51.99
CA LYS A 37 -36.90 -8.49 51.34
C LYS A 37 -37.42 -9.60 50.41
N ARG A 38 -38.52 -10.27 50.78
CA ARG A 38 -39.12 -11.30 49.88
C ARG A 38 -39.78 -10.64 48.66
N THR A 39 -40.51 -9.54 48.83
CA THR A 39 -41.18 -8.82 47.75
C THR A 39 -40.16 -8.14 46.83
N ILE A 40 -39.10 -7.52 47.38
CA ILE A 40 -38.01 -6.92 46.57
C ILE A 40 -37.20 -8.00 45.81
N LYS A 41 -36.93 -9.17 46.46
CA LYS A 41 -36.27 -10.27 45.72
C LYS A 41 -37.14 -10.82 44.58
N THR A 42 -38.44 -10.92 44.76
CA THR A 42 -39.36 -11.38 43.73
C THR A 42 -39.51 -10.37 42.61
N ILE A 43 -39.57 -9.08 42.93
CA ILE A 43 -39.59 -7.98 41.93
C ILE A 43 -38.25 -7.87 41.21
N PHE A 44 -37.12 -8.03 41.92
CA PHE A 44 -35.79 -8.03 41.26
C PHE A 44 -35.59 -9.26 40.37
N LEU A 45 -36.05 -10.44 40.78
CA LEU A 45 -36.03 -11.63 39.91
C LEU A 45 -36.99 -11.48 38.70
N ALA A 46 -38.17 -10.87 38.92
CA ALA A 46 -39.10 -10.62 37.81
C ALA A 46 -38.60 -9.51 36.87
N LEU A 47 -37.93 -8.47 37.38
CA LEU A 47 -37.25 -7.43 36.57
C LEU A 47 -36.00 -7.95 35.87
N CYS A 48 -35.24 -8.86 36.48
CA CYS A 48 -34.14 -9.55 35.80
C CYS A 48 -34.63 -10.54 34.74
N TYR A 49 -35.81 -11.16 34.95
CA TYR A 49 -36.40 -12.07 33.96
C TYR A 49 -37.07 -11.31 32.79
N SER A 50 -37.60 -10.11 33.04
CA SER A 50 -38.17 -9.27 31.97
C SER A 50 -37.12 -8.44 31.23
N ALA A 51 -35.90 -8.29 31.79
CA ALA A 51 -34.77 -7.64 31.11
C ALA A 51 -34.00 -8.61 30.14
N VAL A 52 -34.37 -9.89 30.12
CA VAL A 52 -33.88 -10.89 29.17
C VAL A 52 -34.80 -11.09 27.97
N THR A 53 -35.76 -10.21 27.75
CA THR A 53 -36.43 -10.13 26.45
C THR A 53 -35.52 -9.38 25.49
N ASN A 54 -34.54 -10.10 25.02
CA ASN A 54 -34.02 -10.10 23.65
C ASN A 54 -34.37 -8.89 22.79
N GLY A 55 -33.82 -7.76 23.09
CA GLY A 55 -33.31 -6.91 22.04
C GLY A 55 -31.95 -7.44 21.60
N GLN A 56 -31.91 -8.63 20.97
CA GLN A 56 -30.74 -8.99 20.16
C GLN A 56 -30.64 -7.96 19.06
N THR A 57 -29.96 -6.86 19.34
CA THR A 57 -29.47 -5.98 18.29
C THR A 57 -28.41 -6.79 17.54
N SER A 58 -28.87 -7.49 16.49
CA SER A 58 -27.97 -8.23 15.63
C SER A 58 -26.91 -7.29 15.12
N THR A 59 -25.67 -7.70 15.23
CA THR A 59 -24.55 -6.98 14.63
C THR A 59 -24.72 -7.04 13.12
N PRO A 60 -24.90 -5.90 12.43
CA PRO A 60 -25.06 -5.90 10.97
C PRO A 60 -23.76 -6.41 10.32
N ILE A 61 -23.88 -6.92 9.08
CA ILE A 61 -22.70 -7.21 8.27
C ILE A 61 -21.90 -5.92 8.10
N HIS A 62 -20.58 -6.01 8.34
CA HIS A 62 -19.65 -4.92 8.16
C HIS A 62 -18.51 -5.34 7.22
N LEU A 63 -18.08 -4.43 6.34
CA LEU A 63 -17.01 -4.67 5.38
C LEU A 63 -15.85 -3.71 5.63
N PRO A 64 -14.61 -4.12 5.43
CA PRO A 64 -13.50 -3.18 5.41
C PRO A 64 -13.63 -2.23 4.21
N ALA A 65 -13.05 -1.05 4.34
CA ALA A 65 -13.15 0.05 3.37
C ALA A 65 -12.78 -0.36 1.93
N ILE A 66 -11.90 -1.35 1.77
CA ILE A 66 -11.47 -1.82 0.45
C ILE A 66 -12.61 -2.46 -0.37
N PHE A 67 -13.69 -2.92 0.29
CA PHE A 67 -14.90 -3.40 -0.37
C PHE A 67 -15.97 -2.32 -0.33
N SER A 68 -15.98 -1.48 -1.33
CA SER A 68 -16.95 -0.40 -1.50
C SER A 68 -17.33 -0.22 -2.95
N ASP A 69 -18.27 0.65 -3.22
CA ASP A 69 -18.63 1.06 -4.57
C ASP A 69 -17.38 1.51 -5.33
N HIS A 70 -17.41 1.35 -6.65
CA HIS A 70 -16.33 1.69 -7.58
C HIS A 70 -15.06 0.82 -7.48
N MET A 71 -15.04 -0.24 -6.64
CA MET A 71 -13.86 -1.10 -6.49
C MET A 71 -13.52 -1.84 -7.79
N VAL A 72 -12.23 -2.22 -7.91
CA VAL A 72 -11.75 -3.12 -8.96
C VAL A 72 -11.31 -4.42 -8.30
N LEU A 73 -11.89 -5.54 -8.69
CA LEU A 73 -11.46 -6.87 -8.31
C LEU A 73 -10.54 -7.46 -9.38
N GLN A 74 -9.53 -8.21 -8.94
CA GLN A 74 -8.61 -8.90 -9.87
C GLN A 74 -9.39 -9.85 -10.76
N GLN A 75 -9.24 -9.72 -12.10
CA GLN A 75 -9.88 -10.58 -13.09
C GLN A 75 -9.26 -11.98 -13.14
N LYS A 76 -9.99 -12.97 -13.68
CA LYS A 76 -9.52 -14.35 -13.94
C LYS A 76 -8.82 -14.94 -12.72
N SER A 77 -9.39 -14.71 -11.54
CA SER A 77 -8.84 -15.10 -10.26
C SER A 77 -9.93 -15.67 -9.34
N THR A 78 -9.51 -16.09 -8.17
CA THR A 78 -10.39 -16.42 -7.06
C THR A 78 -10.06 -15.46 -5.92
N VAL A 79 -10.81 -14.35 -5.86
CA VAL A 79 -10.53 -13.24 -4.94
C VAL A 79 -11.11 -13.50 -3.56
N SER A 80 -10.40 -13.08 -2.52
CA SER A 80 -10.89 -13.13 -1.15
C SER A 80 -11.82 -11.95 -0.86
N ILE A 81 -12.96 -12.22 -0.24
CA ILE A 81 -13.86 -11.22 0.35
C ILE A 81 -14.02 -11.57 1.82
N TRP A 82 -13.99 -10.56 2.70
CA TRP A 82 -14.08 -10.74 4.15
C TRP A 82 -14.77 -9.58 4.83
N GLY A 83 -15.15 -9.79 6.07
CA GLY A 83 -15.78 -8.77 6.90
C GLY A 83 -16.16 -9.30 8.28
N TRP A 84 -17.06 -8.60 8.92
CA TRP A 84 -17.54 -8.92 10.26
C TRP A 84 -19.05 -9.06 10.25
N GLY A 85 -19.57 -9.75 11.26
CA GLY A 85 -21.01 -10.00 11.43
C GLY A 85 -21.30 -10.70 12.74
N GLU A 86 -22.55 -11.07 12.96
CA GLU A 86 -23.00 -11.82 14.12
C GLU A 86 -22.49 -13.27 14.04
N ALA A 87 -21.85 -13.75 15.12
CA ALA A 87 -21.29 -15.09 15.21
C ALA A 87 -22.35 -16.17 14.87
N SER A 88 -21.90 -17.25 14.24
CA SER A 88 -22.73 -18.39 13.83
C SER A 88 -23.81 -18.07 12.76
N THR A 89 -23.78 -16.86 12.17
CA THR A 89 -24.64 -16.57 11.01
C THR A 89 -24.00 -17.00 9.69
N THR A 90 -24.83 -17.28 8.69
CA THR A 90 -24.36 -17.57 7.33
C THR A 90 -24.42 -16.30 6.48
N VAL A 91 -23.26 -15.91 5.95
CA VAL A 91 -23.12 -14.82 4.97
C VAL A 91 -23.16 -15.41 3.55
N LYS A 92 -23.97 -14.81 2.70
CA LYS A 92 -24.12 -15.18 1.29
C LYS A 92 -23.70 -14.04 0.38
N LEU A 93 -23.00 -14.39 -0.71
CA LEU A 93 -22.49 -13.46 -1.70
C LEU A 93 -23.02 -13.84 -3.10
N VAL A 94 -23.49 -12.85 -3.85
CA VAL A 94 -23.91 -13.01 -5.25
C VAL A 94 -23.31 -11.88 -6.07
N GLY A 95 -22.39 -12.21 -6.98
CA GLY A 95 -21.86 -11.26 -7.96
C GLY A 95 -22.69 -11.26 -9.25
N SER A 96 -23.00 -10.09 -9.81
CA SER A 96 -23.77 -10.03 -11.08
C SER A 96 -22.99 -10.60 -12.28
N TRP A 97 -21.70 -10.85 -12.15
CA TRP A 97 -20.87 -11.58 -13.14
C TRP A 97 -20.99 -13.10 -13.02
N MET A 98 -21.70 -13.61 -12.01
CA MET A 98 -21.97 -15.02 -11.75
C MET A 98 -23.40 -15.19 -11.17
N PRO A 99 -24.47 -14.82 -11.92
CA PRO A 99 -25.80 -14.62 -11.35
C PRO A 99 -26.47 -15.91 -10.85
N ASN A 100 -26.01 -17.05 -11.33
CA ASN A 100 -26.56 -18.37 -10.96
C ASN A 100 -25.85 -19.01 -9.76
N ASP A 101 -24.77 -18.39 -9.27
CA ASP A 101 -23.96 -18.94 -8.18
C ASP A 101 -24.08 -18.08 -6.93
N THR A 102 -24.33 -18.74 -5.81
CA THR A 102 -24.32 -18.12 -4.48
C THR A 102 -23.18 -18.72 -3.66
N ILE A 103 -22.25 -17.89 -3.23
CA ILE A 103 -21.18 -18.32 -2.35
C ILE A 103 -21.64 -18.11 -0.91
N SER A 104 -21.45 -19.11 -0.06
CA SER A 104 -21.83 -19.06 1.36
C SER A 104 -20.63 -19.30 2.26
N THR A 105 -20.59 -18.63 3.42
CA THR A 105 -19.60 -18.83 4.47
C THR A 105 -20.22 -18.53 5.83
N SER A 106 -19.66 -19.08 6.90
CA SER A 106 -20.12 -18.83 8.27
C SER A 106 -19.27 -17.75 8.93
N VAL A 107 -19.89 -16.96 9.78
CA VAL A 107 -19.21 -16.04 10.70
C VAL A 107 -18.68 -16.87 11.88
N ASP A 108 -17.40 -16.73 12.20
CA ASP A 108 -16.76 -17.43 13.31
C ASP A 108 -17.15 -16.82 14.68
N ASP A 109 -16.67 -17.45 15.77
CA ASP A 109 -16.95 -17.03 17.16
C ASP A 109 -16.36 -15.64 17.50
N CYS A 110 -15.39 -15.17 16.70
CA CYS A 110 -14.82 -13.83 16.81
C CYS A 110 -15.57 -12.77 15.99
N GLY A 111 -16.69 -13.16 15.37
CA GLY A 111 -17.48 -12.27 14.52
C GLY A 111 -16.84 -11.98 13.15
N ARG A 112 -15.92 -12.81 12.67
CA ARG A 112 -15.23 -12.65 11.39
C ARG A 112 -15.73 -13.67 10.38
N TRP A 113 -15.79 -13.28 9.12
CA TRP A 113 -16.04 -14.19 8.02
C TRP A 113 -15.09 -13.90 6.87
N ARG A 114 -14.78 -14.94 6.10
CA ARG A 114 -13.98 -14.85 4.89
C ARG A 114 -14.43 -15.92 3.92
N THR A 115 -14.49 -15.54 2.65
CA THR A 115 -14.75 -16.50 1.57
C THR A 115 -13.94 -16.13 0.34
N LYS A 116 -14.00 -17.00 -0.66
CA LYS A 116 -13.40 -16.78 -1.97
C LYS A 116 -14.48 -16.78 -3.04
N ILE A 117 -14.42 -15.82 -3.96
CA ILE A 117 -15.35 -15.70 -5.07
C ILE A 117 -14.59 -15.72 -6.41
N PRO A 118 -14.97 -16.55 -7.37
CA PRO A 118 -14.35 -16.54 -8.69
C PRO A 118 -14.70 -15.26 -9.45
N THR A 119 -13.74 -14.75 -10.22
CA THR A 119 -13.92 -13.62 -11.13
C THR A 119 -13.67 -14.08 -12.56
N CYS A 120 -14.50 -13.64 -13.48
CA CYS A 120 -14.34 -13.88 -14.91
C CYS A 120 -13.30 -12.93 -15.54
N GLY A 121 -13.26 -12.85 -16.86
CA GLY A 121 -12.46 -11.86 -17.58
C GLY A 121 -12.92 -10.43 -17.26
N HIS A 122 -12.10 -9.45 -17.66
CA HIS A 122 -12.37 -8.03 -17.41
C HIS A 122 -13.77 -7.60 -17.90
N GLY A 123 -14.34 -6.62 -17.22
CA GLY A 123 -15.64 -6.07 -17.56
C GLY A 123 -16.27 -5.30 -16.41
N GLY A 124 -17.54 -5.02 -16.55
CA GLY A 124 -18.35 -4.22 -15.62
C GLY A 124 -19.07 -3.08 -16.34
N PRO A 125 -19.82 -2.25 -15.60
CA PRO A 125 -19.96 -2.29 -14.15
C PRO A 125 -20.83 -3.44 -13.65
N TYR A 126 -20.38 -4.07 -12.58
CA TYR A 126 -21.07 -5.15 -11.88
C TYR A 126 -21.57 -4.71 -10.50
N THR A 127 -22.37 -5.59 -9.88
CA THR A 127 -22.78 -5.46 -8.47
C THR A 127 -22.38 -6.69 -7.68
N LEU A 128 -22.13 -6.51 -6.38
CA LEU A 128 -21.94 -7.59 -5.41
C LEU A 128 -22.96 -7.42 -4.28
N GLN A 129 -23.80 -8.43 -4.11
CA GLN A 129 -24.76 -8.48 -3.02
C GLN A 129 -24.20 -9.36 -1.91
N ILE A 130 -24.24 -8.86 -0.67
CA ILE A 130 -23.79 -9.56 0.53
C ILE A 130 -24.93 -9.50 1.55
N PHE A 131 -25.41 -10.65 2.04
CA PHE A 131 -26.57 -10.71 2.93
C PHE A 131 -26.50 -11.95 3.82
N THR A 132 -27.35 -11.98 4.87
CA THR A 132 -27.54 -13.16 5.74
C THR A 132 -28.92 -13.74 5.54
N ASP A 133 -29.11 -15.05 5.81
CA ASP A 133 -30.40 -15.74 5.68
C ASP A 133 -31.48 -15.18 6.60
N ASN A 134 -31.07 -14.74 7.79
CA ASN A 134 -31.99 -14.40 8.86
C ASN A 134 -32.61 -12.99 8.74
N ARG A 135 -32.11 -12.14 7.81
CA ARG A 135 -32.61 -10.76 7.66
C ARG A 135 -32.40 -10.21 6.24
N LYS A 136 -33.50 -10.07 5.52
CA LYS A 136 -33.51 -9.33 4.25
C LYS A 136 -33.09 -7.85 4.42
N GLU A 137 -33.14 -7.31 5.64
CA GLU A 137 -32.83 -5.92 6.00
C GLU A 137 -31.32 -5.65 6.09
N ASN A 138 -30.48 -6.68 6.32
CA ASN A 138 -29.03 -6.55 6.40
C ASN A 138 -28.36 -6.92 5.06
N LYS A 139 -28.82 -6.32 3.99
CA LYS A 139 -28.27 -6.53 2.64
C LYS A 139 -27.40 -5.35 2.25
N ILE A 140 -26.12 -5.64 2.00
CA ILE A 140 -25.18 -4.71 1.39
C ILE A 140 -25.21 -4.96 -0.13
N ILE A 141 -25.30 -3.89 -0.93
CA ILE A 141 -25.20 -3.94 -2.38
C ILE A 141 -24.10 -2.99 -2.81
N LEU A 142 -22.96 -3.53 -3.18
CA LEU A 142 -21.85 -2.77 -3.77
C LEU A 142 -22.09 -2.64 -5.27
N LYS A 143 -21.87 -1.44 -5.79
CA LYS A 143 -22.20 -1.06 -7.18
C LYS A 143 -20.96 -0.58 -7.93
N ASP A 144 -21.08 -0.54 -9.25
CA ASP A 144 -20.04 -0.04 -10.16
C ASP A 144 -18.69 -0.76 -9.94
N ILE A 145 -18.75 -2.08 -9.75
CA ILE A 145 -17.59 -2.94 -9.59
C ILE A 145 -17.03 -3.25 -10.97
N LEU A 146 -15.72 -3.09 -11.12
CA LEU A 146 -15.01 -3.51 -12.33
C LEU A 146 -14.18 -4.76 -12.05
N LEU A 147 -14.10 -5.66 -13.00
CA LEU A 147 -13.12 -6.74 -13.03
C LEU A 147 -11.96 -6.31 -13.91
N GLY A 148 -10.73 -6.31 -13.40
CA GLY A 148 -9.56 -5.80 -14.11
C GLY A 148 -8.25 -6.19 -13.42
N GLU A 149 -7.23 -5.38 -13.61
CA GLU A 149 -5.90 -5.58 -13.01
C GLU A 149 -5.71 -4.66 -11.81
N VAL A 150 -5.39 -5.23 -10.65
CA VAL A 150 -5.22 -4.47 -9.40
C VAL A 150 -3.75 -4.40 -9.04
N TRP A 151 -3.23 -3.18 -8.83
CA TRP A 151 -1.83 -2.94 -8.52
C TRP A 151 -1.67 -2.17 -7.21
N LEU A 152 -0.80 -2.66 -6.32
CA LEU A 152 -0.38 -1.94 -5.13
C LEU A 152 0.75 -0.97 -5.51
N CYS A 153 0.54 0.33 -5.26
CA CYS A 153 1.49 1.40 -5.53
C CYS A 153 1.98 1.95 -4.19
N SER A 154 3.22 1.63 -3.79
CA SER A 154 3.71 1.98 -2.46
C SER A 154 5.11 2.58 -2.48
N GLY A 155 5.50 3.23 -1.38
CA GLY A 155 6.80 3.90 -1.23
C GLY A 155 6.71 5.20 -0.46
N GLN A 156 7.62 6.12 -0.81
CA GLN A 156 7.69 7.43 -0.16
C GLN A 156 7.22 8.59 -1.07
N SER A 157 7.72 9.80 -0.85
CA SER A 157 7.25 11.02 -1.51
C SER A 157 7.19 10.94 -3.03
N ASN A 158 8.15 10.33 -3.69
CA ASN A 158 8.14 10.19 -5.15
C ASN A 158 7.00 9.28 -5.66
N MET A 159 6.54 8.30 -4.88
CA MET A 159 5.33 7.53 -5.15
C MET A 159 4.07 8.33 -4.80
N GLU A 160 4.10 9.07 -3.70
CA GLU A 160 2.96 9.89 -3.23
C GLU A 160 2.69 11.11 -4.12
N TRP A 161 3.72 11.66 -4.79
CA TRP A 161 3.70 12.93 -5.51
C TRP A 161 2.54 13.05 -6.47
N SER A 162 1.70 14.07 -6.26
CA SER A 162 0.53 14.33 -7.08
C SER A 162 0.80 15.46 -8.09
N PRO A 163 -0.02 15.60 -9.14
CA PRO A 163 0.06 16.74 -10.04
C PRO A 163 0.00 18.10 -9.34
N ASN A 164 -0.73 18.22 -8.22
CA ASN A 164 -0.78 19.45 -7.44
C ASN A 164 0.58 19.85 -6.83
N ASN A 165 1.48 18.89 -6.64
CA ASN A 165 2.83 19.13 -6.18
C ASN A 165 3.79 19.56 -7.31
N GLY A 166 3.37 19.46 -8.57
CA GLY A 166 4.13 19.84 -9.77
C GLY A 166 4.63 18.62 -10.56
N ILE A 167 4.17 18.55 -11.81
CA ILE A 167 4.64 17.59 -12.83
C ILE A 167 4.76 18.32 -14.16
N HIS A 168 5.50 17.76 -15.11
CA HIS A 168 5.50 18.25 -16.49
C HIS A 168 4.08 18.15 -17.09
N ASN A 169 3.71 19.15 -17.91
CA ASN A 169 2.41 19.21 -18.60
C ASN A 169 1.21 19.09 -17.66
N ARG A 170 1.35 19.56 -16.42
CA ARG A 170 0.37 19.38 -15.34
C ARG A 170 -1.06 19.67 -15.78
N GLN A 171 -1.32 20.84 -16.37
CA GLN A 171 -2.68 21.26 -16.71
C GLN A 171 -3.29 20.41 -17.82
N GLU A 172 -2.50 20.08 -18.82
CA GLU A 172 -2.92 19.21 -19.92
C GLU A 172 -3.28 17.81 -19.41
N GLU A 173 -2.42 17.21 -18.58
CA GLU A 173 -2.65 15.88 -18.02
C GLU A 173 -3.87 15.84 -17.09
N ILE A 174 -4.10 16.90 -16.30
CA ILE A 174 -5.31 17.02 -15.48
C ILE A 174 -6.55 17.12 -16.36
N ASN A 175 -6.56 18.02 -17.35
CA ASN A 175 -7.73 18.21 -18.21
C ASN A 175 -8.12 16.94 -18.99
N ASN A 176 -7.13 16.12 -19.34
CA ASN A 176 -7.32 14.88 -20.09
C ASN A 176 -7.55 13.65 -19.19
N ALA A 177 -7.68 13.80 -17.87
CA ALA A 177 -7.73 12.70 -16.92
C ALA A 177 -9.14 12.12 -16.69
N ASN A 178 -10.00 12.09 -17.70
CA ASN A 178 -11.28 11.40 -17.62
C ASN A 178 -11.14 9.94 -18.08
N HIS A 179 -10.78 9.06 -17.14
CA HIS A 179 -10.54 7.63 -17.39
C HIS A 179 -11.40 6.75 -16.47
N PRO A 180 -12.69 6.53 -16.79
CA PRO A 180 -13.60 5.81 -15.88
C PRO A 180 -13.23 4.35 -15.62
N HIS A 181 -12.33 3.77 -16.42
CA HIS A 181 -11.77 2.43 -16.20
C HIS A 181 -10.48 2.42 -15.35
N ILE A 182 -10.01 3.58 -14.88
CA ILE A 182 -8.95 3.68 -13.88
C ILE A 182 -9.58 4.10 -12.56
N ARG A 183 -9.28 3.38 -11.50
CA ARG A 183 -9.81 3.61 -10.15
C ARG A 183 -8.67 3.74 -9.17
N PHE A 184 -8.80 4.67 -8.24
CA PHE A 184 -7.86 4.88 -7.15
C PHE A 184 -8.47 4.44 -5.82
N PHE A 185 -7.69 3.73 -5.02
CA PHE A 185 -7.94 3.49 -3.61
C PHE A 185 -6.73 4.02 -2.83
N SER A 186 -6.80 5.27 -2.37
CA SER A 186 -5.66 5.95 -1.76
C SER A 186 -5.81 5.97 -0.25
N LEU A 187 -4.92 5.28 0.46
CA LEU A 187 -4.95 5.18 1.92
C LEU A 187 -4.58 6.49 2.58
N SER A 188 -5.31 6.83 3.63
CA SER A 188 -4.94 7.92 4.54
C SER A 188 -3.68 7.55 5.31
N LYS A 189 -2.82 8.53 5.57
CA LYS A 189 -1.59 8.37 6.33
C LYS A 189 -1.89 8.04 7.79
N GLN A 190 -1.60 6.83 8.21
CA GLN A 190 -1.79 6.37 9.56
C GLN A 190 -0.71 5.38 9.96
N GLY A 191 -0.15 5.54 11.16
CA GLY A 191 0.78 4.59 11.76
C GLY A 191 0.11 3.80 12.89
N SER A 192 0.44 2.51 13.03
CA SER A 192 -0.04 1.68 14.14
C SER A 192 1.04 0.76 14.69
N LYS A 193 1.08 0.58 15.99
CA LYS A 193 1.98 -0.37 16.67
C LYS A 193 1.55 -1.83 16.49
N SER A 194 0.27 -2.07 16.18
CA SER A 194 -0.31 -3.40 15.95
C SER A 194 -0.94 -3.49 14.56
N PRO A 195 -1.01 -4.68 13.94
CA PRO A 195 -1.70 -4.89 12.69
C PRO A 195 -3.17 -4.45 12.77
N GLN A 196 -3.61 -3.67 11.79
CA GLN A 196 -4.98 -3.20 11.65
C GLN A 196 -5.72 -4.12 10.66
N GLU A 197 -7.03 -4.28 10.85
CA GLU A 197 -7.88 -5.12 10.01
C GLU A 197 -8.65 -4.30 8.96
N ASP A 198 -8.64 -2.97 9.10
CA ASP A 198 -9.25 -2.01 8.18
C ASP A 198 -8.38 -0.76 8.03
N CYS A 199 -8.70 0.06 7.04
CA CYS A 199 -7.98 1.30 6.73
C CYS A 199 -8.96 2.42 6.33
N TYR A 200 -8.48 3.66 6.30
CA TYR A 200 -9.27 4.81 5.85
C TYR A 200 -8.94 5.13 4.40
N ALA A 201 -9.81 4.73 3.51
CA ALA A 201 -9.76 5.01 2.07
C ALA A 201 -11.13 4.75 1.44
N GLN A 202 -11.28 5.18 0.19
CA GLN A 202 -12.42 4.82 -0.66
C GLN A 202 -11.97 4.69 -2.10
N TRP A 203 -12.70 3.88 -2.87
CA TRP A 203 -12.48 3.80 -4.31
C TRP A 203 -13.07 5.01 -5.02
N GLU A 204 -12.28 5.59 -5.93
CA GLU A 204 -12.62 6.78 -6.69
C GLU A 204 -12.37 6.58 -8.18
N GLN A 205 -13.25 7.09 -9.01
CA GLN A 205 -13.02 7.12 -10.46
C GLN A 205 -11.95 8.16 -10.81
N CYS A 206 -11.14 7.86 -11.82
CA CYS A 206 -10.16 8.82 -12.32
C CYS A 206 -10.87 9.92 -13.13
N THR A 207 -11.13 11.04 -12.45
CA THR A 207 -11.58 12.32 -13.05
C THR A 207 -10.48 13.36 -12.91
N PRO A 208 -10.55 14.52 -13.61
CA PRO A 208 -9.63 15.61 -13.42
C PRO A 208 -9.46 16.05 -11.95
N GLU A 209 -10.57 16.13 -11.19
CA GLU A 209 -10.60 16.55 -9.79
C GLU A 209 -9.91 15.52 -8.87
N ILE A 210 -10.03 14.25 -9.19
CA ILE A 210 -9.39 13.16 -8.43
C ILE A 210 -7.92 13.04 -8.81
N MET A 211 -7.60 12.95 -10.11
CA MET A 211 -6.24 12.77 -10.61
C MET A 211 -5.27 13.81 -10.08
N GLN A 212 -5.66 15.10 -10.06
CA GLN A 212 -4.78 16.18 -9.59
C GLN A 212 -4.28 16.00 -8.14
N LYS A 213 -4.97 15.18 -7.31
CA LYS A 213 -4.66 14.93 -5.89
C LYS A 213 -4.05 13.54 -5.65
N ARG A 214 -4.04 12.66 -6.65
CA ARG A 214 -3.58 11.27 -6.51
C ARG A 214 -2.18 11.09 -7.08
N SER A 215 -1.55 9.98 -6.77
CA SER A 215 -0.20 9.63 -7.22
C SER A 215 -0.06 9.77 -8.74
N ALA A 216 0.82 10.66 -9.18
CA ALA A 216 1.10 10.85 -10.61
C ALA A 216 1.79 9.61 -11.22
N ILE A 217 2.71 8.98 -10.49
CA ILE A 217 3.37 7.72 -10.93
C ILE A 217 2.33 6.63 -11.14
N ALA A 218 1.44 6.42 -10.15
CA ALA A 218 0.38 5.41 -10.26
C ALA A 218 -0.58 5.74 -11.43
N TYR A 219 -0.93 7.02 -11.62
CA TYR A 219 -1.75 7.45 -12.75
C TYR A 219 -1.13 7.10 -14.10
N PHE A 220 0.11 7.52 -14.35
CA PHE A 220 0.76 7.26 -15.64
C PHE A 220 1.02 5.78 -15.88
N PHE A 221 1.34 5.05 -14.82
CA PHE A 221 1.45 3.59 -14.85
C PHE A 221 0.11 2.95 -15.25
N GLY A 222 -0.98 3.29 -14.56
CA GLY A 222 -2.31 2.76 -14.83
C GLY A 222 -2.84 3.16 -16.21
N LYS A 223 -2.66 4.42 -16.62
CA LYS A 223 -3.02 4.95 -17.94
C LYS A 223 -2.37 4.13 -19.06
N ARG A 224 -1.06 3.86 -18.93
CA ARG A 224 -0.33 3.07 -19.93
C ARG A 224 -0.77 1.61 -19.97
N LEU A 225 -1.00 0.99 -18.81
CA LEU A 225 -1.52 -0.38 -18.75
C LEU A 225 -2.91 -0.46 -19.39
N GLN A 226 -3.82 0.42 -18.99
CA GLN A 226 -5.19 0.48 -19.54
C GLN A 226 -5.19 0.63 -21.07
N GLN A 227 -4.37 1.55 -21.60
CA GLN A 227 -4.23 1.76 -23.03
C GLN A 227 -3.72 0.53 -23.81
N LYS A 228 -2.83 -0.27 -23.19
CA LYS A 228 -2.21 -1.42 -23.87
C LYS A 228 -2.96 -2.72 -23.70
N LEU A 229 -3.58 -2.93 -22.55
CA LEU A 229 -4.29 -4.16 -22.22
C LEU A 229 -5.80 -4.05 -22.52
N ASN A 230 -6.32 -2.83 -22.61
CA ASN A 230 -7.75 -2.51 -22.74
C ASN A 230 -8.59 -3.17 -21.62
N VAL A 231 -8.11 -3.11 -20.39
CA VAL A 231 -8.77 -3.65 -19.18
C VAL A 231 -8.88 -2.57 -18.11
N PRO A 232 -9.89 -2.63 -17.22
CA PRO A 232 -9.94 -1.77 -16.05
C PRO A 232 -8.69 -1.93 -15.17
N ILE A 233 -8.25 -0.82 -14.54
CA ILE A 233 -7.09 -0.79 -13.66
C ILE A 233 -7.47 -0.23 -12.30
N GLY A 234 -7.26 -1.02 -11.24
CA GLY A 234 -7.35 -0.60 -9.86
C GLY A 234 -5.96 -0.25 -9.30
N LEU A 235 -5.82 0.95 -8.77
CA LEU A 235 -4.57 1.46 -8.20
C LEU A 235 -4.76 1.68 -6.69
N ILE A 236 -4.24 0.75 -5.90
CA ILE A 236 -4.20 0.87 -4.44
C ILE A 236 -2.95 1.67 -4.08
N VAL A 237 -3.11 2.92 -3.67
CA VAL A 237 -1.98 3.81 -3.34
C VAL A 237 -1.77 3.85 -1.83
N SER A 238 -0.65 3.30 -1.38
CA SER A 238 -0.21 3.24 0.00
C SER A 238 1.20 3.80 0.10
N ALA A 239 1.32 5.13 0.21
CA ALA A 239 2.58 5.83 0.21
C ALA A 239 2.62 6.97 1.23
N TRP A 240 3.82 7.25 1.79
CA TRP A 240 4.02 8.35 2.74
C TRP A 240 5.42 8.94 2.57
N GLY A 241 5.50 10.22 2.23
CA GLY A 241 6.75 10.94 2.00
C GLY A 241 7.68 10.94 3.21
N GLY A 242 8.99 10.84 2.96
CA GLY A 242 10.04 10.88 3.99
C GLY A 242 10.25 9.57 4.75
N THR A 243 9.48 8.52 4.49
CA THR A 243 9.54 7.29 5.27
C THR A 243 10.64 6.33 4.80
N PRO A 244 11.42 5.75 5.73
CA PRO A 244 12.37 4.68 5.43
C PRO A 244 11.66 3.33 5.24
N ALA A 245 12.32 2.38 4.56
CA ALA A 245 11.74 1.08 4.22
C ALA A 245 11.40 0.20 5.45
N GLU A 246 12.05 0.43 6.58
CA GLU A 246 11.82 -0.27 7.85
C GLU A 246 10.38 -0.12 8.36
N VAL A 247 9.75 1.04 8.16
CA VAL A 247 8.37 1.25 8.62
C VAL A 247 7.35 0.45 7.82
N TRP A 248 7.70 0.07 6.59
CA TRP A 248 6.91 -0.74 5.65
C TRP A 248 7.18 -2.25 5.77
N THR A 249 8.15 -2.62 6.60
CA THR A 249 8.56 -4.00 6.86
C THR A 249 8.02 -4.43 8.23
N PRO A 250 7.46 -5.66 8.40
CA PRO A 250 7.02 -6.13 9.71
C PRO A 250 8.09 -5.93 10.77
N ARG A 251 7.70 -5.41 11.94
CA ARG A 251 8.64 -5.07 13.02
C ARG A 251 9.59 -6.21 13.36
N ASP A 252 9.05 -7.42 13.54
CA ASP A 252 9.86 -8.58 13.94
C ASP A 252 10.85 -8.99 12.84
N THR A 253 10.52 -8.76 11.57
CA THR A 253 11.46 -8.97 10.46
C THR A 253 12.66 -8.03 10.54
N VAL A 254 12.45 -6.78 10.97
CA VAL A 254 13.51 -5.78 11.15
C VAL A 254 14.34 -6.08 12.38
N ILE A 255 13.72 -6.20 13.56
CA ILE A 255 14.44 -6.28 14.84
C ILE A 255 15.15 -7.62 15.06
N ASN A 256 14.65 -8.72 14.50
CA ASN A 256 15.27 -10.04 14.63
C ASN A 256 16.41 -10.27 13.62
N ASN A 257 16.66 -9.33 12.72
CA ASN A 257 17.82 -9.35 11.84
C ASN A 257 18.85 -8.34 12.31
N LYS A 258 19.99 -8.81 12.83
CA LYS A 258 21.02 -7.97 13.44
C LYS A 258 21.50 -6.86 12.50
N VAL A 259 21.78 -7.17 11.23
CA VAL A 259 22.29 -6.20 10.24
C VAL A 259 21.29 -5.09 9.97
N ILE A 260 20.00 -5.45 9.83
CA ILE A 260 18.94 -4.47 9.60
C ILE A 260 18.67 -3.66 10.86
N ALA A 261 18.61 -4.31 12.03
CA ALA A 261 18.30 -3.67 13.30
C ALA A 261 19.33 -2.61 13.70
N GLU A 262 20.62 -2.89 13.47
CA GLU A 262 21.72 -1.95 13.74
C GLU A 262 21.71 -0.73 12.79
N ALA A 263 21.10 -0.88 11.61
CA ALA A 263 21.00 0.18 10.60
C ALA A 263 19.73 1.04 10.72
N VAL A 264 18.80 0.71 11.63
CA VAL A 264 17.54 1.46 11.79
C VAL A 264 17.81 2.92 12.17
N ILE A 265 17.17 3.83 11.43
CA ILE A 265 17.21 5.27 11.71
C ILE A 265 16.28 5.56 12.89
N ASN A 266 16.85 5.77 14.08
CA ASN A 266 16.08 6.02 15.31
C ASN A 266 15.79 7.51 15.57
N LYS A 267 16.27 8.42 14.70
CA LYS A 267 16.01 9.86 14.85
C LYS A 267 14.54 10.15 14.50
N PRO A 268 13.74 10.62 15.45
CA PRO A 268 12.34 10.94 15.18
C PRO A 268 12.22 12.17 14.26
N TYR A 269 11.22 12.15 13.39
CA TYR A 269 10.83 13.26 12.55
C TYR A 269 9.37 13.64 12.85
N PRO A 270 9.02 14.93 12.89
CA PRO A 270 7.66 15.36 13.20
C PRO A 270 6.63 15.05 12.10
N TRP A 271 7.10 14.80 10.87
CA TRP A 271 6.24 14.70 9.68
C TRP A 271 5.98 13.28 9.21
N TRP A 272 6.80 12.30 9.63
CA TRP A 272 6.68 10.89 9.24
C TRP A 272 7.25 9.96 10.28
N PRO A 273 6.71 8.74 10.41
CA PRO A 273 7.22 7.75 11.34
C PRO A 273 8.52 7.13 10.86
N VAL A 274 9.34 6.69 11.83
CA VAL A 274 10.57 5.93 11.60
C VAL A 274 10.57 4.58 12.35
N THR A 275 9.60 4.35 13.21
CA THR A 275 9.48 3.10 13.97
C THR A 275 9.19 1.92 13.03
N PRO A 276 9.99 0.84 13.05
CA PRO A 276 9.77 -0.33 12.22
C PRO A 276 8.36 -0.90 12.32
N GLY A 277 7.76 -1.25 11.19
CA GLY A 277 6.49 -1.96 11.08
C GLY A 277 5.23 -1.10 11.21
N VAL A 278 5.33 0.18 11.61
CA VAL A 278 4.11 0.95 11.91
C VAL A 278 3.24 1.23 10.68
N LEU A 279 3.82 1.38 9.48
CA LEU A 279 3.05 1.54 8.25
C LEU A 279 2.71 0.19 7.62
N TYR A 280 3.55 -0.82 7.78
CA TYR A 280 3.14 -2.18 7.45
C TYR A 280 1.82 -2.53 8.16
N ASN A 281 1.74 -2.26 9.46
CA ASN A 281 0.58 -2.60 10.28
C ASN A 281 -0.72 -1.88 9.87
N SER A 282 -0.63 -0.64 9.42
CA SER A 282 -1.81 0.21 9.18
C SER A 282 -2.09 0.50 7.71
N MET A 283 -1.10 0.34 6.83
CA MET A 283 -1.22 0.74 5.43
C MET A 283 -0.95 -0.42 4.44
N ILE A 284 -0.44 -1.57 4.92
CA ILE A 284 -0.23 -2.77 4.10
C ILE A 284 -1.07 -3.95 4.62
N HIS A 285 -1.00 -4.23 5.93
CA HIS A 285 -1.71 -5.35 6.54
C HIS A 285 -3.23 -5.34 6.32
N PRO A 286 -3.94 -4.18 6.41
CA PRO A 286 -5.39 -4.13 6.19
C PRO A 286 -5.81 -4.52 4.77
N LEU A 287 -4.88 -4.46 3.80
CA LEU A 287 -5.13 -4.83 2.42
C LEU A 287 -5.04 -6.34 2.18
N MET A 288 -4.52 -7.08 3.15
CA MET A 288 -4.32 -8.53 3.02
C MET A 288 -5.58 -9.29 3.44
N PRO A 289 -6.03 -10.24 2.64
CA PRO A 289 -5.47 -10.78 1.41
C PRO A 289 -6.20 -10.33 0.13
N TYR A 290 -6.39 -9.04 -0.10
CA TYR A 290 -6.96 -8.57 -1.37
C TYR A 290 -6.12 -9.07 -2.55
N ASP A 291 -6.75 -9.66 -3.58
CA ASP A 291 -5.98 -10.20 -4.69
C ASP A 291 -5.44 -9.09 -5.60
N ILE A 292 -4.14 -9.07 -5.80
CA ILE A 292 -3.42 -8.09 -6.62
C ILE A 292 -2.64 -8.75 -7.74
N ALA A 293 -2.51 -8.07 -8.88
CA ALA A 293 -1.65 -8.48 -9.98
C ALA A 293 -0.17 -8.31 -9.65
N GLY A 294 0.17 -7.31 -8.84
CA GLY A 294 1.54 -7.02 -8.44
C GLY A 294 1.67 -5.75 -7.64
N ALA A 295 2.90 -5.38 -7.33
CA ALA A 295 3.23 -4.15 -6.63
C ALA A 295 4.28 -3.32 -7.39
N ILE A 296 4.16 -1.99 -7.31
CA ILE A 296 5.18 -1.04 -7.73
C ILE A 296 5.67 -0.24 -6.52
N TRP A 297 6.97 0.02 -6.46
CA TRP A 297 7.65 0.61 -5.32
C TRP A 297 8.58 1.75 -5.72
N TYR A 298 8.42 2.94 -5.11
CA TYR A 298 9.34 4.05 -5.30
C TYR A 298 9.74 4.63 -3.95
N GLN A 299 10.91 4.22 -3.46
CA GLN A 299 11.47 4.61 -2.17
C GLN A 299 12.98 4.35 -2.19
N GLY A 300 13.73 4.96 -1.31
CA GLY A 300 15.16 4.72 -1.10
C GLY A 300 15.88 5.96 -0.56
N GLU A 301 15.39 7.16 -0.85
CA GLU A 301 16.01 8.42 -0.47
C GLU A 301 16.18 8.54 1.04
N SER A 302 15.23 8.02 1.81
CA SER A 302 15.25 8.06 3.28
C SER A 302 16.20 7.01 3.91
N ASN A 303 16.70 6.05 3.12
CA ASN A 303 17.68 5.06 3.57
C ASN A 303 19.11 5.37 3.11
N ARG A 304 19.37 6.52 2.47
CA ARG A 304 20.69 6.88 1.93
C ARG A 304 21.81 6.94 2.97
N ASP A 305 21.45 7.16 4.24
CA ASP A 305 22.43 7.23 5.33
C ASP A 305 22.79 5.82 5.86
N ASN A 306 22.00 4.79 5.53
CA ASN A 306 22.22 3.38 5.90
C ASN A 306 22.11 2.44 4.69
N PRO A 307 22.88 2.65 3.60
CA PRO A 307 22.70 1.91 2.36
C PRO A 307 23.13 0.44 2.44
N SER A 308 24.03 0.08 3.35
CA SER A 308 24.65 -1.25 3.44
C SER A 308 23.66 -2.38 3.80
N SER A 309 22.56 -2.06 4.48
CA SER A 309 21.51 -3.02 4.84
C SER A 309 20.30 -3.00 3.89
N TYR A 310 20.25 -2.03 2.97
CA TYR A 310 19.05 -1.75 2.20
C TYR A 310 18.61 -2.91 1.28
N ASN A 311 19.57 -3.59 0.62
CA ASN A 311 19.25 -4.76 -0.20
C ASN A 311 18.60 -5.88 0.63
N LEU A 312 19.18 -6.22 1.78
CA LEU A 312 18.64 -7.24 2.68
C LEU A 312 17.28 -6.86 3.24
N LEU A 313 17.11 -5.58 3.62
CA LEU A 313 15.83 -5.04 4.10
C LEU A 313 14.74 -5.18 3.03
N MET A 314 15.02 -4.81 1.78
CA MET A 314 14.09 -4.94 0.66
C MET A 314 13.74 -6.40 0.36
N GLU A 315 14.73 -7.30 0.33
CA GLU A 315 14.49 -8.75 0.17
C GLU A 315 13.51 -9.27 1.24
N LYS A 316 13.74 -8.91 2.50
CA LYS A 316 12.87 -9.33 3.63
C LYS A 316 11.49 -8.66 3.58
N MET A 317 11.40 -7.40 3.20
CA MET A 317 10.13 -6.69 3.02
C MET A 317 9.27 -7.36 1.94
N ILE A 318 9.83 -7.58 0.75
CA ILE A 318 9.15 -8.23 -0.38
C ILE A 318 8.66 -9.64 0.01
N ALA A 319 9.53 -10.44 0.65
CA ALA A 319 9.16 -11.77 1.13
C ALA A 319 8.01 -11.72 2.15
N SER A 320 8.04 -10.76 3.08
CA SER A 320 6.99 -10.58 4.09
C SER A 320 5.65 -10.19 3.46
N TRP A 321 5.66 -9.27 2.48
CA TRP A 321 4.45 -8.88 1.77
C TRP A 321 3.87 -10.05 0.97
N ARG A 322 4.70 -10.77 0.20
CA ARG A 322 4.27 -11.96 -0.55
C ARG A 322 3.67 -13.03 0.36
N LYS A 323 4.26 -13.25 1.54
CA LYS A 323 3.73 -14.16 2.55
C LYS A 323 2.35 -13.69 3.05
N GLY A 324 2.20 -12.40 3.38
CA GLY A 324 0.95 -11.84 3.89
C GLY A 324 -0.20 -11.88 2.87
N PHE A 325 0.09 -11.58 1.60
CA PHE A 325 -0.88 -11.70 0.51
C PHE A 325 -1.11 -13.16 0.04
N GLY A 326 -0.28 -14.11 0.50
CA GLY A 326 -0.36 -15.52 0.09
C GLY A 326 -0.04 -15.76 -1.39
N LYS A 327 0.74 -14.87 -2.03
CA LYS A 327 1.00 -14.89 -3.46
C LYS A 327 2.40 -14.38 -3.80
N ASN A 328 3.14 -15.08 -4.66
CA ASN A 328 4.42 -14.61 -5.19
C ASN A 328 4.17 -13.63 -6.37
N PHE A 329 3.57 -12.48 -6.06
CA PHE A 329 3.28 -11.45 -7.05
C PHE A 329 4.56 -10.75 -7.56
N PRO A 330 4.56 -10.20 -8.80
CA PRO A 330 5.65 -9.40 -9.33
C PRO A 330 5.80 -8.09 -8.56
N PHE A 331 7.05 -7.71 -8.29
CA PHE A 331 7.40 -6.49 -7.56
C PHE A 331 8.35 -5.64 -8.41
N TYR A 332 7.91 -4.45 -8.80
CA TYR A 332 8.69 -3.59 -9.69
C TYR A 332 9.09 -2.30 -8.99
N MET A 333 10.38 -1.97 -9.05
CA MET A 333 10.97 -0.84 -8.35
C MET A 333 11.33 0.29 -9.29
N VAL A 334 11.26 1.51 -8.79
CA VAL A 334 11.91 2.68 -9.37
C VAL A 334 13.21 2.93 -8.62
N GLN A 335 14.32 2.94 -9.34
CA GLN A 335 15.60 3.36 -8.78
C GLN A 335 15.52 4.85 -8.40
N ILE A 336 16.05 5.22 -7.22
CA ILE A 336 16.02 6.63 -6.79
C ILE A 336 16.71 7.54 -7.82
N ALA A 337 16.11 8.70 -8.05
CA ALA A 337 16.64 9.68 -9.00
C ALA A 337 17.93 10.34 -8.47
N PRO A 338 18.81 10.79 -9.36
CA PRO A 338 19.92 11.66 -8.98
C PRO A 338 19.40 12.93 -8.31
N TYR A 339 20.00 13.28 -7.20
CA TYR A 339 19.75 14.51 -6.48
C TYR A 339 21.04 14.93 -5.72
N ASN A 340 21.32 16.21 -5.69
CA ASN A 340 22.45 16.76 -4.95
C ASN A 340 22.09 16.93 -3.47
N TYR A 341 22.43 15.95 -2.67
CA TYR A 341 22.18 16.00 -1.21
C TYR A 341 23.12 16.94 -0.45
N HIS A 342 24.00 17.68 -1.16
CA HIS A 342 25.03 18.54 -0.57
C HIS A 342 25.88 17.78 0.47
N SER A 343 26.09 16.49 0.24
CA SER A 343 26.86 15.58 1.10
C SER A 343 27.99 14.94 0.30
N THR A 344 29.09 14.70 0.95
CA THR A 344 30.24 14.00 0.38
C THR A 344 30.10 12.48 0.42
N ASN A 345 29.07 11.95 1.10
CA ASN A 345 28.85 10.53 1.17
C ASN A 345 28.29 9.98 -0.16
N ASN A 346 28.62 8.73 -0.45
CA ASN A 346 28.15 8.01 -1.65
C ASN A 346 26.85 7.22 -1.42
N GLY A 347 26.16 7.46 -0.30
CA GLY A 347 24.95 6.73 0.11
C GLY A 347 23.91 6.62 -0.98
N PRO A 348 23.53 7.70 -1.71
CA PRO A 348 22.57 7.61 -2.80
C PRO A 348 23.01 6.67 -3.95
N ALA A 349 24.31 6.61 -4.25
CA ALA A 349 24.84 5.68 -5.25
C ALA A 349 24.75 4.23 -4.77
N LEU A 350 25.08 3.99 -3.50
CA LEU A 350 24.97 2.67 -2.87
C LEU A 350 23.51 2.19 -2.74
N ILE A 351 22.55 3.10 -2.52
CA ILE A 351 21.13 2.74 -2.58
C ILE A 351 20.75 2.30 -3.98
N ARG A 352 21.17 3.00 -5.04
CA ARG A 352 20.88 2.59 -6.43
C ARG A 352 21.49 1.22 -6.74
N GLU A 353 22.71 0.96 -6.31
CA GLU A 353 23.36 -0.35 -6.42
C GLU A 353 22.57 -1.43 -5.64
N ALA A 354 22.17 -1.15 -4.41
CA ALA A 354 21.37 -2.08 -3.61
C ALA A 354 20.01 -2.40 -4.26
N GLN A 355 19.36 -1.41 -4.87
CA GLN A 355 18.11 -1.62 -5.64
C GLN A 355 18.35 -2.53 -6.86
N GLU A 356 19.46 -2.36 -7.57
CA GLU A 356 19.84 -3.22 -8.69
C GLU A 356 20.14 -4.65 -8.20
N GLN A 357 20.88 -4.82 -7.10
CA GLN A 357 21.16 -6.12 -6.49
C GLN A 357 19.86 -6.87 -6.13
N VAL A 358 18.87 -6.19 -5.56
CA VAL A 358 17.54 -6.79 -5.25
C VAL A 358 16.85 -7.26 -6.52
N ALA A 359 16.85 -6.44 -7.59
CA ALA A 359 16.23 -6.79 -8.86
C ALA A 359 16.88 -8.00 -9.54
N HIS A 360 18.17 -8.25 -9.28
CA HIS A 360 18.89 -9.42 -9.79
C HIS A 360 18.75 -10.67 -8.92
N ARG A 361 18.64 -10.51 -7.59
CA ARG A 361 18.70 -11.67 -6.66
C ARG A 361 17.33 -12.22 -6.32
N VAL A 362 16.29 -11.36 -6.32
CA VAL A 362 14.95 -11.75 -5.90
C VAL A 362 14.11 -12.10 -7.11
N ASP A 363 13.60 -13.32 -7.14
CA ASP A 363 12.72 -13.77 -8.22
C ASP A 363 11.50 -12.87 -8.37
N ASN A 364 11.10 -12.66 -9.63
CA ASN A 364 9.91 -11.88 -9.97
C ASN A 364 9.98 -10.41 -9.48
N VAL A 365 11.20 -9.85 -9.45
CA VAL A 365 11.48 -8.43 -9.18
C VAL A 365 12.09 -7.78 -10.41
N GLY A 366 11.74 -6.53 -10.66
CA GLY A 366 12.29 -5.73 -11.74
C GLY A 366 12.55 -4.30 -11.32
N LEU A 367 13.35 -3.58 -12.11
CA LEU A 367 13.78 -2.23 -11.80
C LEU A 367 13.75 -1.37 -13.06
N ILE A 368 13.28 -0.13 -12.92
CA ILE A 368 13.51 0.92 -13.91
C ILE A 368 14.44 1.98 -13.34
N THR A 369 15.25 2.60 -14.21
CA THR A 369 16.13 3.71 -13.83
C THR A 369 15.49 5.06 -14.14
N THR A 370 15.93 6.10 -13.39
CA THR A 370 15.48 7.48 -13.54
C THR A 370 16.66 8.45 -13.67
N THR A 371 17.87 7.94 -13.95
CA THR A 371 19.10 8.74 -14.01
C THR A 371 19.04 9.86 -15.04
N ASP A 372 18.40 9.60 -16.17
CA ASP A 372 18.25 10.54 -17.29
C ASP A 372 17.04 11.47 -17.19
N ILE A 373 16.14 11.20 -16.26
CA ILE A 373 14.91 11.99 -16.01
C ILE A 373 14.87 12.58 -14.59
N GLY A 374 15.95 12.42 -13.82
CA GLY A 374 16.16 13.06 -12.53
C GLY A 374 16.47 14.54 -12.66
N ASP A 375 16.46 15.22 -11.52
CA ASP A 375 16.79 16.64 -11.40
C ASP A 375 17.76 16.81 -10.23
N PRO A 376 19.03 17.21 -10.46
CA PRO A 376 20.01 17.39 -9.39
C PRO A 376 19.60 18.40 -8.31
N ASP A 377 18.73 19.33 -8.66
CA ASP A 377 18.30 20.40 -7.76
C ASP A 377 16.91 20.13 -7.14
N ASN A 378 16.23 19.06 -7.59
CA ASN A 378 14.92 18.69 -7.08
C ASN A 378 14.83 17.17 -6.82
N ILE A 379 14.72 16.79 -5.54
CA ILE A 379 14.56 15.39 -5.12
C ILE A 379 13.26 14.75 -5.65
N HIS A 380 12.31 15.59 -6.10
CA HIS A 380 11.04 15.16 -6.70
C HIS A 380 11.00 15.53 -8.20
N PRO A 381 11.64 14.77 -9.09
CA PRO A 381 11.67 15.08 -10.51
C PRO A 381 10.25 15.22 -11.09
N ALA A 382 10.03 16.26 -11.88
CA ALA A 382 8.71 16.54 -12.47
C ALA A 382 8.31 15.56 -13.59
N GLN A 383 9.25 14.76 -14.11
CA GLN A 383 9.03 13.79 -15.20
C GLN A 383 8.35 12.49 -14.72
N LYS A 384 7.23 12.62 -14.00
CA LYS A 384 6.48 11.46 -13.46
C LYS A 384 5.88 10.59 -14.56
N ALA A 385 5.52 11.19 -15.70
CA ALA A 385 4.96 10.46 -16.84
C ALA A 385 5.95 9.42 -17.38
N GLU A 386 7.19 9.83 -17.62
CA GLU A 386 8.22 8.91 -18.16
C GLU A 386 8.51 7.77 -17.19
N ALA A 387 8.66 8.04 -15.89
CA ALA A 387 8.88 7.00 -14.90
C ALA A 387 7.69 6.02 -14.80
N GLY A 388 6.44 6.53 -14.81
CA GLY A 388 5.24 5.70 -14.83
C GLY A 388 5.13 4.85 -16.08
N PHE A 389 5.48 5.39 -17.24
CA PHE A 389 5.48 4.65 -18.52
C PHE A 389 6.56 3.57 -18.57
N ARG A 390 7.76 3.83 -18.04
CA ARG A 390 8.83 2.82 -17.94
C ARG A 390 8.40 1.66 -17.05
N LEU A 391 7.82 1.93 -15.86
CA LEU A 391 7.24 0.90 -15.00
C LEU A 391 6.18 0.08 -15.73
N ALA A 392 5.23 0.75 -16.39
CA ALA A 392 4.18 0.06 -17.14
C ALA A 392 4.73 -0.78 -18.29
N ASN A 393 5.73 -0.28 -19.04
CA ASN A 393 6.35 -1.04 -20.11
C ASN A 393 7.07 -2.29 -19.56
N LEU A 394 7.79 -2.18 -18.44
CA LEU A 394 8.42 -3.31 -17.78
C LEU A 394 7.38 -4.38 -17.39
N VAL A 395 6.27 -3.97 -16.80
CA VAL A 395 5.13 -4.82 -16.45
C VAL A 395 4.50 -5.47 -17.69
N LEU A 396 4.26 -4.68 -18.75
CA LEU A 396 3.70 -5.17 -20.02
C LEU A 396 4.60 -6.23 -20.67
N GLY A 397 5.91 -6.08 -20.54
CA GLY A 397 6.85 -7.08 -21.04
C GLY A 397 6.96 -8.30 -20.15
N ARG A 398 7.25 -8.11 -18.85
CA ARG A 398 7.54 -9.21 -17.93
C ARG A 398 6.29 -9.97 -17.47
N THR A 399 5.24 -9.25 -17.05
CA THR A 399 4.02 -9.87 -16.50
C THR A 399 3.03 -10.27 -17.57
N TYR A 400 2.69 -9.36 -18.48
CA TYR A 400 1.62 -9.58 -19.45
C TYR A 400 2.11 -10.12 -20.81
N LYS A 401 3.41 -10.13 -21.06
CA LYS A 401 4.00 -10.54 -22.36
C LYS A 401 3.45 -9.75 -23.57
N ALA A 402 2.90 -8.57 -23.30
CA ALA A 402 2.31 -7.68 -24.31
C ALA A 402 3.37 -6.88 -25.10
N LEU A 403 4.57 -6.74 -24.55
CA LEU A 403 5.72 -6.17 -25.25
C LEU A 403 6.80 -7.24 -25.41
N LYS A 404 7.39 -7.34 -26.62
CA LYS A 404 8.41 -8.36 -26.93
C LYS A 404 9.84 -7.89 -26.66
N LYS A 405 10.11 -6.57 -26.70
CA LYS A 405 11.47 -5.99 -26.54
C LYS A 405 11.40 -4.51 -26.13
N GLY A 406 12.50 -4.01 -25.59
CA GLY A 406 12.71 -2.59 -25.27
C GLY A 406 11.85 -2.11 -24.11
N TYR A 407 11.54 -2.98 -23.18
CA TYR A 407 10.84 -2.68 -21.91
C TYR A 407 11.78 -2.82 -20.71
N GLU A 408 12.93 -3.45 -20.88
CA GLU A 408 13.96 -3.57 -19.85
C GLU A 408 14.87 -2.34 -19.84
N THR A 409 15.34 -1.98 -18.66
CA THR A 409 16.44 -1.03 -18.49
C THR A 409 17.75 -1.71 -18.85
N PRO A 410 18.69 -1.06 -19.55
CA PRO A 410 20.03 -1.58 -19.73
C PRO A 410 20.75 -1.76 -18.39
N PHE A 411 21.28 -2.96 -18.14
CA PHE A 411 22.09 -3.27 -16.97
C PHE A 411 23.54 -3.53 -17.34
N PHE A 412 24.47 -3.02 -16.55
CA PHE A 412 25.88 -3.34 -16.66
C PHE A 412 26.11 -4.85 -16.47
N THR A 413 26.89 -5.47 -17.35
CA THR A 413 27.19 -6.91 -17.30
C THR A 413 28.67 -7.19 -17.05
N GLN A 414 29.54 -6.47 -17.71
CA GLN A 414 30.98 -6.66 -17.54
C GLN A 414 31.80 -5.44 -18.00
N MET A 415 33.03 -5.35 -17.53
CA MET A 415 34.04 -4.44 -18.01
C MET A 415 35.25 -5.22 -18.48
N THR A 416 35.76 -4.89 -19.67
CA THR A 416 37.05 -5.35 -20.17
C THR A 416 37.98 -4.17 -20.41
N ILE A 417 39.30 -4.41 -20.32
CA ILE A 417 40.29 -3.40 -20.63
C ILE A 417 41.00 -3.80 -21.92
N GLU A 418 40.86 -2.98 -22.95
CA GLU A 418 41.46 -3.20 -24.26
C GLU A 418 42.18 -1.93 -24.73
N LYS A 419 43.49 -2.05 -25.05
CA LYS A 419 44.30 -0.95 -25.58
C LYS A 419 44.18 0.36 -24.75
N GLY A 420 44.23 0.24 -23.43
CA GLY A 420 44.16 1.39 -22.50
C GLY A 420 42.77 2.03 -22.38
N LYS A 421 41.70 1.30 -22.75
CA LYS A 421 40.31 1.74 -22.63
C LYS A 421 39.50 0.74 -21.84
N ALA A 422 38.64 1.23 -20.97
CA ALA A 422 37.60 0.42 -20.30
C ALA A 422 36.41 0.29 -21.26
N ILE A 423 36.03 -0.95 -21.58
CA ILE A 423 34.86 -1.27 -22.38
C ILE A 423 33.80 -1.82 -21.44
N LEU A 424 32.66 -1.14 -21.35
CA LEU A 424 31.51 -1.53 -20.55
C LEU A 424 30.47 -2.18 -21.44
N SER A 425 30.04 -3.39 -21.07
CA SER A 425 28.96 -4.11 -21.75
C SER A 425 27.68 -4.03 -20.94
N PHE A 426 26.55 -3.95 -21.62
CA PHE A 426 25.23 -3.86 -21.02
C PHE A 426 24.29 -4.90 -21.65
N SER A 427 23.42 -5.49 -20.83
CA SER A 427 22.27 -6.27 -21.30
C SER A 427 21.12 -5.34 -21.72
N HIS A 428 20.09 -5.92 -22.33
CA HIS A 428 18.84 -5.22 -22.74
C HIS A 428 19.08 -4.03 -23.66
N THR A 429 20.02 -4.18 -24.59
CA THR A 429 20.39 -3.14 -25.55
C THR A 429 19.86 -3.40 -26.98
N GLU A 430 18.79 -4.18 -27.13
CA GLU A 430 18.20 -4.56 -28.42
C GLU A 430 17.74 -3.36 -29.25
N LYS A 431 17.45 -2.22 -28.60
CA LYS A 431 17.14 -0.94 -29.26
C LYS A 431 18.33 0.00 -29.38
N LYS A 432 19.54 -0.48 -29.05
CA LYS A 432 20.79 0.28 -28.94
C LYS A 432 20.74 1.31 -27.77
N LEU A 433 21.88 1.59 -27.22
CA LEU A 433 22.06 2.71 -26.30
C LEU A 433 21.96 4.03 -27.07
N VAL A 434 21.25 4.99 -26.54
CA VAL A 434 21.08 6.31 -27.16
C VAL A 434 21.55 7.37 -26.17
N CYS A 435 22.34 8.31 -26.65
CA CYS A 435 22.71 9.52 -25.94
C CYS A 435 22.27 10.72 -26.79
N PRO A 436 21.15 11.39 -26.45
CA PRO A 436 20.60 12.49 -27.28
C PRO A 436 21.62 13.60 -27.57
N ASP A 437 22.39 13.98 -26.56
CA ASP A 437 23.38 15.08 -26.65
C ASP A 437 24.69 14.61 -27.29
N LYS A 438 24.82 13.35 -27.67
CA LYS A 438 26.08 12.72 -28.13
C LYS A 438 27.26 12.85 -27.14
N LYS A 439 27.00 13.32 -25.91
CA LYS A 439 27.96 13.50 -24.84
C LYS A 439 27.50 12.75 -23.58
N ILE A 440 28.14 11.60 -23.31
CA ILE A 440 27.89 10.84 -22.10
C ILE A 440 28.52 11.61 -20.92
N ARG A 441 27.74 11.86 -19.89
CA ARG A 441 28.14 12.63 -18.69
C ARG A 441 28.17 11.72 -17.46
N GLY A 442 28.86 12.17 -16.39
CA GLY A 442 28.88 11.48 -15.12
C GLY A 442 29.70 10.19 -15.07
N VAL A 443 30.55 9.96 -16.09
CA VAL A 443 31.45 8.80 -16.08
C VAL A 443 32.78 9.20 -15.45
N THR A 444 33.21 8.41 -14.47
CA THR A 444 34.52 8.53 -13.85
C THR A 444 35.27 7.21 -13.95
N ILE A 445 36.57 7.25 -13.91
CA ILE A 445 37.46 6.09 -13.92
C ILE A 445 38.53 6.24 -12.85
N ALA A 446 38.93 5.14 -12.23
CA ALA A 446 40.04 5.09 -11.28
C ALA A 446 41.01 3.98 -11.68
N GLY A 447 42.27 4.14 -11.30
CA GLY A 447 43.25 3.06 -11.29
C GLY A 447 43.15 2.24 -10.00
N ASN A 448 44.19 1.45 -9.72
CA ASN A 448 44.31 0.67 -8.46
C ASN A 448 44.40 1.55 -7.20
N ASP A 449 44.70 2.83 -7.36
CA ASP A 449 44.71 3.81 -6.30
C ASP A 449 43.32 4.25 -5.79
N GLY A 450 42.27 3.88 -6.50
CA GLY A 450 40.87 4.24 -6.17
C GLY A 450 40.55 5.74 -6.36
N ASN A 451 41.45 6.53 -6.96
CA ASN A 451 41.22 7.95 -7.22
C ASN A 451 40.40 8.14 -8.53
N PHE A 452 39.13 8.48 -8.38
CA PHE A 452 38.24 8.66 -9.53
C PHE A 452 38.42 10.01 -10.20
N VAL A 453 38.67 9.98 -11.49
CA VAL A 453 38.77 11.17 -12.36
C VAL A 453 37.74 11.11 -13.48
N PRO A 454 37.26 12.27 -14.00
CA PRO A 454 36.33 12.30 -15.12
C PRO A 454 36.87 11.55 -16.35
N ALA A 455 36.05 10.75 -16.98
CA ALA A 455 36.38 9.97 -18.16
C ALA A 455 35.54 10.37 -19.37
N ASN A 456 36.18 10.36 -20.56
CA ASN A 456 35.48 10.53 -21.81
C ASN A 456 34.88 9.18 -22.26
N ALA A 457 33.57 9.10 -22.32
CA ALA A 457 32.85 7.91 -22.75
C ALA A 457 32.13 8.14 -24.10
N ARG A 458 31.92 7.07 -24.85
CA ARG A 458 31.16 7.04 -26.11
C ARG A 458 30.48 5.69 -26.30
N ILE A 459 29.32 5.71 -26.92
CA ILE A 459 28.64 4.48 -27.37
C ILE A 459 29.35 3.98 -28.60
N LYS A 460 29.60 2.64 -28.65
CA LYS A 460 30.25 1.95 -29.75
C LYS A 460 29.21 1.19 -30.57
#